data_64b729f3efb5ae194e6fdd7e47921723
#
_entry.id   64b729f3efb5ae194e6fdd7e47921723
#
_cell.length_a   1.000
_cell.length_b   1.000
_cell.length_c   1.000
_cell.angle_alpha   90.00
_cell.angle_beta   90.00
_cell.angle_gamma   90.00
#
_symmetry.space_group_name_H-M   'P 1'
#
loop_
_entity.id
_entity.type
_entity.pdbx_description
1 polymer ?
#
loop_
_entity_poly.entity_id
_entity_poly.type
_entity_poly.pdbx_seq_one_letter_code
_entity_poly.pdbx_strand_id
1 'polypeptide(L)'
;MRVCFYTLGCKVNLNETGALEQMFRANGFTIAQENEPADVFVVNSCTVTNFGDQKSRKWLRRAKRENPGAVTVLTGCYPQAFPEEAAKIEEADVVTGSGNRHAILQDVQKVLNGEETKVVDIRPHQKGESFEELPMDRFADHTRAFVKVEDGCNRRCAYCVIPRARGPVRSRSEISILEELRRLAASGYCEVVLTAISLPSYGKDTGTGLAELVEHAAAVAGIERIRLGSLDPDMLTDDDIRRLAAVPKLCPQFHLSLQSGSSKTLRAMRRPYTTEQYAAVAAKLREAFGEENVSITTDVIVGFPGETEQDFEDSMAFVA
;
A
#
# COMPACT_ATOMS: atom_id res chain seq x y z
N MET A 1 -8.61 2.00 27.81
CA MET A 1 -7.64 0.99 27.34
C MET A 1 -6.69 1.66 26.35
N ARG A 2 -5.45 1.15 26.25
CA ARG A 2 -4.42 1.68 25.35
C ARG A 2 -4.14 0.69 24.24
N VAL A 3 -3.91 1.18 23.03
CA VAL A 3 -3.53 0.35 21.87
C VAL A 3 -2.26 0.92 21.22
N CYS A 4 -1.32 0.04 20.91
CA CYS A 4 -0.08 0.37 20.21
C CYS A 4 -0.10 -0.27 18.83
N PHE A 5 0.25 0.50 17.80
CA PHE A 5 0.33 0.03 16.42
C PHE A 5 1.79 -0.05 15.97
N TYR A 6 2.11 -1.13 15.26
CA TYR A 6 3.38 -1.30 14.59
C TYR A 6 3.14 -1.62 13.12
N THR A 7 3.58 -0.71 12.25
CA THR A 7 3.33 -0.82 10.81
C THR A 7 4.59 -1.18 10.06
N LEU A 8 4.49 -2.23 9.27
CA LEU A 8 5.51 -2.63 8.29
C LEU A 8 4.93 -2.53 6.89
N GLY A 9 5.77 -2.17 5.93
CA GLY A 9 5.43 -2.23 4.52
C GLY A 9 5.35 -0.90 3.81
N CYS A 10 4.32 -0.74 2.98
CA CYS A 10 4.17 0.36 2.03
C CYS A 10 3.22 1.46 2.54
N LYS A 11 3.03 2.49 1.72
CA LYS A 11 2.11 3.60 1.99
C LYS A 11 0.66 3.13 2.18
N VAL A 12 0.27 2.01 1.54
CA VAL A 12 -1.06 1.40 1.74
C VAL A 12 -1.20 0.89 3.17
N ASN A 13 -0.19 0.19 3.72
CA ASN A 13 -0.21 -0.26 5.11
C ASN A 13 -0.25 0.93 6.10
N LEU A 14 0.44 2.04 5.79
CA LEU A 14 0.38 3.26 6.62
C LEU A 14 -1.03 3.86 6.62
N ASN A 15 -1.68 3.96 5.45
CA ASN A 15 -3.06 4.42 5.35
C ASN A 15 -3.99 3.53 6.19
N GLU A 16 -3.88 2.21 6.03
CA GLU A 16 -4.69 1.23 6.75
C GLU A 16 -4.49 1.31 8.27
N THR A 17 -3.26 1.48 8.74
CA THR A 17 -3.00 1.67 10.17
C THR A 17 -3.62 2.97 10.69
N GLY A 18 -3.51 4.07 9.95
CA GLY A 18 -4.14 5.34 10.33
C GLY A 18 -5.66 5.21 10.49
N ALA A 19 -6.31 4.47 9.58
CA ALA A 19 -7.74 4.20 9.68
C ALA A 19 -8.09 3.29 10.89
N LEU A 20 -7.27 2.29 11.16
CA LEU A 20 -7.42 1.45 12.37
C LEU A 20 -7.25 2.27 13.66
N GLU A 21 -6.24 3.15 13.71
CA GLU A 21 -6.04 4.04 14.87
C GLU A 21 -7.27 4.90 15.12
N GLN A 22 -7.85 5.47 14.06
CA GLN A 22 -9.05 6.27 14.17
C GLN A 22 -10.24 5.45 14.67
N MET A 23 -10.41 4.22 14.15
CA MET A 23 -11.46 3.29 14.60
C MET A 23 -11.32 2.96 16.09
N PHE A 24 -10.11 2.67 16.56
CA PHE A 24 -9.85 2.38 17.98
C PHE A 24 -10.09 3.61 18.86
N ARG A 25 -9.67 4.82 18.43
CA ARG A 25 -9.95 6.08 19.14
C ARG A 25 -11.44 6.35 19.28
N ALA A 26 -12.20 6.15 18.20
CA ALA A 26 -13.67 6.32 18.21
C ALA A 26 -14.38 5.38 19.18
N ASN A 27 -13.72 4.26 19.53
CA ASN A 27 -14.22 3.26 20.49
C ASN A 27 -13.54 3.35 21.88
N GLY A 28 -12.98 4.52 22.22
CA GLY A 28 -12.50 4.84 23.57
C GLY A 28 -11.08 4.34 23.91
N PHE A 29 -10.31 3.90 22.90
CA PHE A 29 -8.90 3.58 23.10
C PHE A 29 -8.02 4.83 22.96
N THR A 30 -6.95 4.90 23.73
CA THR A 30 -5.85 5.87 23.52
C THR A 30 -4.69 5.19 22.83
N ILE A 31 -4.07 5.90 21.86
CA ILE A 31 -2.91 5.35 21.13
C ILE A 31 -1.66 5.49 22.00
N ALA A 32 -0.95 4.39 22.19
CA ALA A 32 0.34 4.32 22.88
C ALA A 32 1.50 4.34 21.85
N GLN A 33 2.63 4.89 22.26
CA GLN A 33 3.87 4.81 21.48
C GLN A 33 4.47 3.40 21.54
N GLU A 34 5.36 3.05 20.59
CA GLU A 34 5.95 1.70 20.47
C GLU A 34 6.63 1.18 21.76
N ASN A 35 7.16 2.07 22.59
CA ASN A 35 7.89 1.70 23.81
C ASN A 35 7.06 1.89 25.08
N GLU A 36 5.78 2.14 24.96
CA GLU A 36 4.88 2.31 26.10
C GLU A 36 4.03 1.07 26.35
N PRO A 37 3.66 0.79 27.61
CA PRO A 37 2.72 -0.27 27.92
C PRO A 37 1.37 -0.03 27.27
N ALA A 38 0.75 -1.08 26.74
CA ALA A 38 -0.58 -1.03 26.15
C ALA A 38 -1.35 -2.34 26.45
N ASP A 39 -2.67 -2.23 26.40
CA ASP A 39 -3.59 -3.37 26.56
C ASP A 39 -3.73 -4.20 25.28
N VAL A 40 -3.49 -3.53 24.12
CA VAL A 40 -3.59 -4.15 22.79
C VAL A 40 -2.37 -3.73 21.96
N PHE A 41 -1.79 -4.67 21.23
CA PHE A 41 -0.71 -4.43 20.27
C PHE A 41 -1.11 -4.95 18.90
N VAL A 42 -1.15 -4.06 17.89
CA VAL A 42 -1.54 -4.38 16.52
C VAL A 42 -0.34 -4.29 15.59
N VAL A 43 0.01 -5.41 14.97
CA VAL A 43 1.05 -5.48 13.93
C VAL A 43 0.37 -5.53 12.56
N ASN A 44 0.44 -4.43 11.80
CA ASN A 44 0.07 -4.41 10.39
C ASN A 44 1.29 -4.84 9.56
N SER A 45 1.27 -6.08 9.11
CA SER A 45 2.42 -6.79 8.55
C SER A 45 2.57 -6.58 7.05
N CYS A 46 3.82 -6.68 6.58
CA CYS A 46 4.18 -6.77 5.18
C CYS A 46 4.81 -8.14 4.89
N THR A 47 4.64 -8.66 3.67
CA THR A 47 5.24 -9.92 3.23
C THR A 47 5.94 -9.81 1.87
N VAL A 48 6.26 -8.60 1.43
CA VAL A 48 7.00 -8.39 0.18
C VAL A 48 8.44 -8.91 0.31
N THR A 49 8.97 -8.95 1.54
CA THR A 49 10.30 -9.52 1.83
C THR A 49 10.24 -10.43 3.05
N ASN A 50 11.05 -11.50 3.07
CA ASN A 50 11.23 -12.37 4.24
C ASN A 50 11.64 -11.59 5.50
N PHE A 51 12.35 -10.48 5.31
CA PHE A 51 12.75 -9.61 6.41
C PHE A 51 11.54 -8.91 7.08
N GLY A 52 10.53 -8.52 6.29
CA GLY A 52 9.27 -8.00 6.80
C GLY A 52 8.52 -9.01 7.68
N ASP A 53 8.46 -10.27 7.22
CA ASP A 53 7.82 -11.35 7.98
C ASP A 53 8.55 -11.63 9.30
N GLN A 54 9.89 -11.67 9.28
CA GLN A 54 10.71 -11.85 10.48
C GLN A 54 10.54 -10.70 11.48
N LYS A 55 10.49 -9.45 11.00
CA LYS A 55 10.26 -8.27 11.85
C LYS A 55 8.88 -8.31 12.50
N SER A 56 7.83 -8.66 11.75
CA SER A 56 6.47 -8.78 12.28
C SER A 56 6.41 -9.78 13.43
N ARG A 57 6.97 -10.98 13.25
CA ARG A 57 7.02 -12.01 14.30
C ARG A 57 7.88 -11.60 15.49
N LYS A 58 9.03 -10.96 15.24
CA LYS A 58 9.91 -10.47 16.32
C LYS A 58 9.19 -9.43 17.18
N TRP A 59 8.42 -8.55 16.55
CA TRP A 59 7.68 -7.51 17.24
C TRP A 59 6.53 -8.09 18.09
N LEU A 60 5.76 -9.04 17.55
CA LEU A 60 4.73 -9.76 18.32
C LEU A 60 5.31 -10.45 19.56
N ARG A 61 6.42 -11.20 19.40
CA ARG A 61 7.11 -11.87 20.52
C ARG A 61 7.58 -10.87 21.56
N ARG A 62 8.11 -9.73 21.13
CA ARG A 62 8.52 -8.66 22.03
C ARG A 62 7.31 -8.12 22.81
N ALA A 63 6.24 -7.76 22.12
CA ALA A 63 5.03 -7.23 22.71
C ALA A 63 4.46 -8.19 23.78
N LYS A 64 4.33 -9.47 23.46
CA LYS A 64 3.80 -10.49 24.39
C LYS A 64 4.73 -10.75 25.58
N ARG A 65 6.06 -10.75 25.38
CA ARG A 65 7.05 -10.91 26.45
C ARG A 65 7.05 -9.73 27.42
N GLU A 66 6.99 -8.50 26.89
CA GLU A 66 7.04 -7.27 27.70
C GLU A 66 5.69 -6.94 28.33
N ASN A 67 4.58 -7.41 27.75
CA ASN A 67 3.20 -7.20 28.21
C ASN A 67 2.41 -8.54 28.17
N PRO A 68 2.64 -9.49 29.09
CA PRO A 68 2.05 -10.84 29.01
C PRO A 68 0.52 -10.89 29.01
N GLY A 69 -0.12 -9.89 29.63
CA GLY A 69 -1.59 -9.77 29.71
C GLY A 69 -2.23 -9.03 28.52
N ALA A 70 -1.43 -8.46 27.61
CA ALA A 70 -1.95 -7.69 26.49
C ALA A 70 -2.45 -8.61 25.36
N VAL A 71 -3.48 -8.15 24.63
CA VAL A 71 -3.95 -8.79 23.40
C VAL A 71 -3.05 -8.38 22.24
N THR A 72 -2.56 -9.37 21.51
CA THR A 72 -1.68 -9.16 20.34
C THR A 72 -2.41 -9.51 19.06
N VAL A 73 -2.37 -8.61 18.08
CA VAL A 73 -3.05 -8.72 16.78
C VAL A 73 -2.03 -8.78 15.66
N LEU A 74 -2.15 -9.77 14.79
CA LEU A 74 -1.42 -9.85 13.54
C LEU A 74 -2.39 -9.65 12.37
N THR A 75 -2.19 -8.59 11.60
CA THR A 75 -3.01 -8.28 10.41
C THR A 75 -2.13 -7.94 9.20
N GLY A 76 -2.74 -7.72 8.05
CA GLY A 76 -2.06 -7.25 6.84
C GLY A 76 -1.68 -8.34 5.85
N CYS A 77 -0.59 -8.09 5.10
CA CYS A 77 -0.24 -8.94 3.95
C CYS A 77 0.25 -10.33 4.33
N TYR A 78 1.01 -10.46 5.43
CA TYR A 78 1.59 -11.76 5.81
C TYR A 78 0.53 -12.81 6.15
N PRO A 79 -0.42 -12.57 7.09
CA PRO A 79 -1.45 -13.56 7.38
C PRO A 79 -2.37 -13.84 6.18
N GLN A 80 -2.61 -12.86 5.32
CA GLN A 80 -3.39 -13.10 4.11
C GLN A 80 -2.70 -14.01 3.10
N ALA A 81 -1.39 -13.82 2.89
CA ALA A 81 -0.62 -14.63 1.95
C ALA A 81 -0.30 -16.04 2.48
N PHE A 82 -0.14 -16.19 3.80
CA PHE A 82 0.28 -17.41 4.48
C PHE A 82 -0.62 -17.71 5.69
N PRO A 83 -1.93 -17.97 5.46
CA PRO A 83 -2.91 -18.10 6.53
C PRO A 83 -2.63 -19.23 7.50
N GLU A 84 -2.17 -20.38 7.00
CA GLU A 84 -1.89 -21.56 7.82
C GLU A 84 -0.68 -21.34 8.75
N GLU A 85 0.36 -20.66 8.27
CA GLU A 85 1.54 -20.32 9.07
C GLU A 85 1.21 -19.22 10.09
N ALA A 86 0.44 -18.22 9.68
CA ALA A 86 0.04 -17.12 10.55
C ALA A 86 -0.87 -17.59 11.69
N ALA A 87 -1.81 -18.49 11.42
CA ALA A 87 -2.70 -19.07 12.43
C ALA A 87 -1.95 -19.86 13.53
N LYS A 88 -0.76 -20.40 13.21
CA LYS A 88 0.08 -21.16 14.16
C LYS A 88 0.95 -20.29 15.05
N ILE A 89 0.99 -18.96 14.84
CA ILE A 89 1.78 -18.05 15.68
C ILE A 89 1.11 -17.95 17.06
N GLU A 90 1.73 -18.55 18.06
CA GLU A 90 1.21 -18.63 19.44
C GLU A 90 1.11 -17.25 20.10
N GLU A 91 2.03 -16.36 19.75
CA GLU A 91 2.08 -14.99 20.29
C GLU A 91 1.02 -14.06 19.69
N ALA A 92 0.20 -14.49 18.72
CA ALA A 92 -0.91 -13.71 18.16
C ALA A 92 -2.24 -14.23 18.69
N ASP A 93 -2.93 -13.43 19.50
CA ASP A 93 -4.25 -13.75 20.03
C ASP A 93 -5.36 -13.49 18.98
N VAL A 94 -5.15 -12.50 18.11
CA VAL A 94 -6.04 -12.22 16.97
C VAL A 94 -5.21 -12.23 15.68
N VAL A 95 -5.66 -13.01 14.69
CA VAL A 95 -5.02 -13.10 13.37
C VAL A 95 -6.05 -12.79 12.29
N THR A 96 -5.84 -11.69 11.55
CA THR A 96 -6.74 -11.28 10.48
C THR A 96 -5.95 -11.05 9.19
N GLY A 97 -6.62 -11.10 8.04
CA GLY A 97 -6.01 -10.87 6.73
C GLY A 97 -5.86 -9.39 6.35
N SER A 98 -5.71 -9.16 5.06
CA SER A 98 -5.65 -7.82 4.44
C SER A 98 -7.03 -7.27 4.04
N GLY A 99 -8.07 -8.05 4.16
CA GLY A 99 -9.47 -7.66 4.06
C GLY A 99 -10.15 -7.72 5.42
N ASN A 100 -11.38 -7.21 5.52
CA ASN A 100 -12.20 -7.30 6.73
C ASN A 100 -11.59 -6.61 7.98
N ARG A 101 -10.87 -5.49 7.78
CA ARG A 101 -10.22 -4.76 8.87
C ARG A 101 -11.20 -4.13 9.84
N HIS A 102 -12.42 -3.84 9.38
CA HIS A 102 -13.49 -3.33 10.23
C HIS A 102 -13.89 -4.31 11.35
N ALA A 103 -13.62 -5.61 11.19
CA ALA A 103 -13.90 -6.63 12.22
C ALA A 103 -12.80 -6.71 13.29
N ILE A 104 -11.61 -6.17 13.07
CA ILE A 104 -10.46 -6.30 13.99
C ILE A 104 -10.82 -5.85 15.41
N LEU A 105 -11.53 -4.73 15.55
CA LEU A 105 -11.91 -4.22 16.86
C LEU A 105 -12.87 -5.19 17.59
N GLN A 106 -13.83 -5.77 16.88
CA GLN A 106 -14.76 -6.76 17.47
C GLN A 106 -14.00 -8.03 17.89
N ASP A 107 -13.06 -8.48 17.09
CA ASP A 107 -12.26 -9.67 17.40
C ASP A 107 -11.33 -9.43 18.59
N VAL A 108 -10.77 -8.25 18.70
CA VAL A 108 -10.02 -7.83 19.90
C VAL A 108 -10.90 -7.80 21.14
N GLN A 109 -12.13 -7.30 21.04
CA GLN A 109 -13.06 -7.24 22.16
C GLN A 109 -13.46 -8.64 22.65
N LYS A 110 -13.67 -9.62 21.78
CA LYS A 110 -13.93 -11.02 22.17
C LYS A 110 -12.82 -11.58 23.06
N VAL A 111 -11.55 -11.31 22.70
CA VAL A 111 -10.41 -11.78 23.50
C VAL A 111 -10.29 -11.00 24.80
N LEU A 112 -10.46 -9.68 24.78
CA LEU A 112 -10.42 -8.85 25.99
C LEU A 112 -11.50 -9.23 27.01
N ASN A 113 -12.69 -9.62 26.54
CA ASN A 113 -13.81 -10.05 27.38
C ASN A 113 -13.64 -11.51 27.86
N GLY A 114 -12.64 -12.24 27.38
CA GLY A 114 -12.46 -13.65 27.70
C GLY A 114 -13.46 -14.60 27.06
N GLU A 115 -14.17 -14.15 26.02
CA GLU A 115 -15.10 -14.96 25.23
C GLU A 115 -14.35 -15.98 24.36
N GLU A 116 -13.18 -15.59 23.85
CA GLU A 116 -12.28 -16.43 23.09
C GLU A 116 -10.83 -16.22 23.56
N THR A 117 -10.01 -17.26 23.48
CA THR A 117 -8.57 -17.18 23.79
C THR A 117 -7.74 -16.84 22.55
N LYS A 118 -8.25 -17.16 21.36
CA LYS A 118 -7.64 -16.86 20.07
C LYS A 118 -8.72 -16.73 18.99
N VAL A 119 -8.60 -15.70 18.16
CA VAL A 119 -9.45 -15.48 16.98
C VAL A 119 -8.63 -15.54 15.71
N VAL A 120 -9.07 -16.31 14.72
CA VAL A 120 -8.47 -16.36 13.37
C VAL A 120 -9.57 -16.04 12.36
N ASP A 121 -9.60 -14.80 11.85
CA ASP A 121 -10.55 -14.32 10.83
C ASP A 121 -9.81 -13.87 9.57
N ILE A 122 -9.31 -14.83 8.81
CA ILE A 122 -8.66 -14.60 7.52
C ILE A 122 -9.61 -14.99 6.40
N ARG A 123 -10.12 -14.02 5.67
CA ARG A 123 -11.07 -14.25 4.58
C ARG A 123 -10.35 -14.25 3.24
N PRO A 124 -10.50 -15.30 2.40
CA PRO A 124 -9.92 -15.31 1.06
C PRO A 124 -10.55 -14.21 0.20
N HIS A 125 -9.71 -13.48 -0.54
CA HIS A 125 -10.18 -12.52 -1.52
C HIS A 125 -10.95 -13.19 -2.65
N GLN A 126 -12.04 -12.56 -3.10
CA GLN A 126 -12.93 -13.10 -4.12
C GLN A 126 -13.02 -12.17 -5.33
N LYS A 127 -13.29 -12.74 -6.49
CA LYS A 127 -13.58 -11.96 -7.70
C LYS A 127 -14.89 -11.19 -7.51
N GLY A 128 -14.87 -9.88 -7.81
CA GLY A 128 -16.03 -9.00 -7.64
C GLY A 128 -16.24 -8.49 -6.20
N GLU A 129 -15.29 -8.75 -5.31
CA GLU A 129 -15.24 -8.14 -3.99
C GLU A 129 -15.14 -6.61 -4.12
N SER A 130 -15.89 -5.88 -3.32
CA SER A 130 -15.83 -4.42 -3.26
C SER A 130 -14.58 -3.93 -2.52
N PHE A 131 -14.19 -2.69 -2.81
CA PHE A 131 -13.15 -2.01 -2.03
C PHE A 131 -13.60 -1.86 -0.56
N GLU A 132 -12.72 -2.17 0.39
CA GLU A 132 -12.99 -2.00 1.82
C GLU A 132 -12.80 -0.52 2.20
N GLU A 133 -13.91 0.16 2.48
CA GLU A 133 -13.90 1.54 2.93
C GLU A 133 -13.52 1.62 4.42
N LEU A 134 -12.44 2.27 4.69
CA LEU A 134 -12.00 2.60 6.06
C LEU A 134 -11.92 4.13 6.17
N PRO A 135 -12.84 4.77 6.88
CA PRO A 135 -12.87 6.23 6.97
C PRO A 135 -11.61 6.74 7.70
N MET A 136 -11.04 7.82 7.16
CA MET A 136 -9.91 8.49 7.76
C MET A 136 -10.03 10.00 7.57
N ASP A 137 -9.86 10.74 8.67
CA ASP A 137 -9.97 12.21 8.68
C ASP A 137 -8.64 12.87 9.02
N ARG A 138 -7.70 12.15 9.60
CA ARG A 138 -6.41 12.68 10.02
C ARG A 138 -5.33 11.60 10.11
N PHE A 139 -4.12 11.94 9.67
CA PHE A 139 -2.89 11.19 9.97
C PHE A 139 -2.19 11.82 11.18
N ALA A 140 -1.87 11.01 12.18
CA ALA A 140 -0.97 11.45 13.23
C ALA A 140 0.46 11.55 12.66
N ASP A 141 1.19 12.60 13.05
CA ASP A 141 2.62 12.79 12.80
C ASP A 141 3.08 12.86 11.32
N HIS A 142 2.16 13.14 10.38
CA HIS A 142 2.49 13.35 8.97
C HIS A 142 2.05 14.73 8.47
N THR A 143 2.93 15.39 7.72
CA THR A 143 2.66 16.69 7.07
C THR A 143 1.86 16.57 5.79
N ARG A 144 1.75 15.34 5.24
CA ARG A 144 0.96 14.98 4.05
C ARG A 144 0.12 13.74 4.32
N ALA A 145 -1.05 13.68 3.71
CA ALA A 145 -1.95 12.55 3.86
C ALA A 145 -1.73 11.51 2.75
N PHE A 146 -1.88 10.22 3.09
CA PHE A 146 -1.88 9.12 2.13
C PHE A 146 -3.33 8.67 1.90
N VAL A 147 -3.81 8.74 0.67
CA VAL A 147 -5.18 8.36 0.30
C VAL A 147 -5.13 7.09 -0.52
N LYS A 148 -5.65 6.00 0.02
CA LYS A 148 -5.74 4.71 -0.67
C LYS A 148 -6.92 4.75 -1.64
N VAL A 149 -6.61 4.63 -2.94
CA VAL A 149 -7.60 4.73 -4.01
C VAL A 149 -7.90 3.39 -4.69
N GLU A 150 -7.01 2.41 -4.56
CA GLU A 150 -7.16 1.08 -5.13
C GLU A 150 -6.48 0.04 -4.23
N ASP A 151 -6.95 -1.20 -4.26
CA ASP A 151 -6.33 -2.36 -3.63
C ASP A 151 -6.34 -3.56 -4.58
N GLY A 152 -5.32 -4.42 -4.45
CA GLY A 152 -5.17 -5.62 -5.24
C GLY A 152 -4.34 -5.45 -6.50
N CYS A 153 -4.04 -6.56 -7.18
CA CYS A 153 -3.28 -6.55 -8.41
C CYS A 153 -3.59 -7.80 -9.26
N ASN A 154 -3.93 -7.58 -10.51
CA ASN A 154 -4.21 -8.67 -11.45
C ASN A 154 -2.95 -9.17 -12.19
N ARG A 155 -1.77 -8.57 -11.92
CA ARG A 155 -0.50 -9.02 -12.49
C ARG A 155 -0.02 -10.30 -11.81
N ARG A 156 0.80 -11.06 -12.55
CA ARG A 156 1.40 -12.32 -12.08
C ARG A 156 2.92 -12.28 -12.26
N CYS A 157 3.55 -11.20 -11.78
CA CYS A 157 5.01 -11.11 -11.78
C CYS A 157 5.62 -12.27 -11.00
N ALA A 158 6.69 -12.88 -11.54
CA ALA A 158 7.21 -14.15 -11.05
C ALA A 158 7.74 -14.10 -9.59
N TYR A 159 8.12 -12.91 -9.13
CA TYR A 159 8.66 -12.67 -7.79
C TYR A 159 7.61 -12.15 -6.80
N CYS A 160 6.37 -11.86 -7.23
CA CYS A 160 5.44 -11.05 -6.47
C CYS A 160 4.37 -11.87 -5.75
N VAL A 161 4.30 -11.69 -4.43
CA VAL A 161 3.30 -12.31 -3.55
C VAL A 161 1.99 -11.51 -3.47
N ILE A 162 1.99 -10.28 -3.99
CA ILE A 162 0.88 -9.33 -3.82
C ILE A 162 -0.49 -9.86 -4.29
N PRO A 163 -0.63 -10.52 -5.45
CA PRO A 163 -1.93 -11.07 -5.84
C PRO A 163 -2.52 -12.05 -4.82
N ARG A 164 -1.65 -12.78 -4.10
CA ARG A 164 -2.06 -13.69 -3.03
C ARG A 164 -2.42 -12.93 -1.75
N ALA A 165 -1.69 -11.85 -1.45
CA ALA A 165 -1.87 -11.06 -0.24
C ALA A 165 -2.98 -10.01 -0.34
N ARG A 166 -3.32 -9.55 -1.55
CA ARG A 166 -4.24 -8.43 -1.76
C ARG A 166 -5.41 -8.76 -2.70
N GLY A 167 -5.37 -9.92 -3.36
CA GLY A 167 -6.42 -10.34 -4.28
C GLY A 167 -6.51 -9.51 -5.58
N PRO A 168 -7.66 -9.58 -6.27
CA PRO A 168 -7.88 -8.87 -7.51
C PRO A 168 -7.99 -7.36 -7.31
N VAL A 169 -7.82 -6.60 -8.39
CA VAL A 169 -7.99 -5.13 -8.42
C VAL A 169 -9.40 -4.75 -7.96
N ARG A 170 -9.46 -3.80 -7.05
CA ARG A 170 -10.68 -3.18 -6.53
C ARG A 170 -10.46 -1.68 -6.41
N SER A 171 -11.12 -0.92 -7.25
CA SER A 171 -11.06 0.55 -7.21
C SER A 171 -12.03 1.09 -6.17
N ARG A 172 -11.58 2.08 -5.43
CA ARG A 172 -12.42 2.85 -4.53
C ARG A 172 -13.32 3.80 -5.32
N SER A 173 -14.55 4.01 -4.85
CA SER A 173 -15.45 5.00 -5.44
C SER A 173 -14.80 6.39 -5.46
N GLU A 174 -14.83 7.06 -6.60
CA GLU A 174 -14.32 8.42 -6.74
C GLU A 174 -15.00 9.39 -5.79
N ILE A 175 -16.31 9.26 -5.62
CA ILE A 175 -17.08 10.09 -4.68
C ILE A 175 -16.49 9.98 -3.27
N SER A 176 -16.23 8.74 -2.81
CA SER A 176 -15.64 8.48 -1.50
C SER A 176 -14.22 9.08 -1.38
N ILE A 177 -13.41 8.98 -2.43
CA ILE A 177 -12.06 9.58 -2.46
C ILE A 177 -12.15 11.11 -2.34
N LEU A 178 -12.99 11.76 -3.15
CA LEU A 178 -13.14 13.22 -3.13
C LEU A 178 -13.71 13.73 -1.79
N GLU A 179 -14.60 12.97 -1.16
CA GLU A 179 -15.08 13.31 0.19
C GLU A 179 -13.97 13.22 1.22
N GLU A 180 -13.12 12.19 1.18
CA GLU A 180 -11.95 12.09 2.06
C GLU A 180 -10.97 13.26 1.81
N LEU A 181 -10.69 13.60 0.56
CA LEU A 181 -9.83 14.75 0.23
C LEU A 181 -10.38 16.06 0.81
N ARG A 182 -11.70 16.29 0.77
CA ARG A 182 -12.33 17.47 1.38
C ARG A 182 -12.18 17.47 2.91
N ARG A 183 -12.37 16.31 3.57
CA ARG A 183 -12.17 16.21 5.03
C ARG A 183 -10.70 16.44 5.41
N LEU A 184 -9.76 15.91 4.66
CA LEU A 184 -8.33 16.14 4.87
C LEU A 184 -7.96 17.61 4.67
N ALA A 185 -8.46 18.24 3.62
CA ALA A 185 -8.25 19.68 3.39
C ALA A 185 -8.83 20.52 4.55
N ALA A 186 -10.04 20.21 5.03
CA ALA A 186 -10.64 20.86 6.19
C ALA A 186 -9.83 20.64 7.48
N SER A 187 -9.10 19.53 7.59
CA SER A 187 -8.17 19.25 8.69
C SER A 187 -6.80 19.89 8.53
N GLY A 188 -6.58 20.69 7.47
CA GLY A 188 -5.36 21.46 7.22
C GLY A 188 -4.30 20.79 6.35
N TYR A 189 -4.60 19.61 5.76
CA TYR A 189 -3.69 19.00 4.79
C TYR A 189 -3.78 19.69 3.44
N CYS A 190 -2.65 20.19 2.94
CA CYS A 190 -2.54 20.78 1.59
C CYS A 190 -1.81 19.88 0.60
N GLU A 191 -1.19 18.79 1.06
CA GLU A 191 -0.50 17.80 0.21
C GLU A 191 -1.05 16.39 0.46
N VAL A 192 -1.40 15.70 -0.64
CA VAL A 192 -1.89 14.33 -0.62
C VAL A 192 -1.07 13.42 -1.54
N VAL A 193 -0.93 12.17 -1.13
CA VAL A 193 -0.33 11.12 -1.96
C VAL A 193 -1.42 10.10 -2.29
N LEU A 194 -1.84 10.02 -3.54
CA LEU A 194 -2.70 8.96 -4.02
C LEU A 194 -1.90 7.67 -4.04
N THR A 195 -2.31 6.70 -3.25
CA THR A 195 -1.59 5.44 -3.09
C THR A 195 -2.47 4.25 -3.38
N ALA A 196 -1.86 3.19 -3.88
CA ALA A 196 -2.53 1.95 -4.27
C ALA A 196 -1.53 0.80 -4.26
N ILE A 197 -2.02 -0.41 -4.44
CA ILE A 197 -1.20 -1.58 -4.75
C ILE A 197 -0.73 -1.55 -6.21
N SER A 198 -1.61 -1.16 -7.13
CA SER A 198 -1.29 -0.94 -8.55
C SER A 198 -2.01 0.32 -9.03
N LEU A 199 -1.44 1.47 -8.74
CA LEU A 199 -2.09 2.77 -8.97
C LEU A 199 -2.63 2.96 -10.41
N PRO A 200 -1.91 2.56 -11.48
CA PRO A 200 -2.43 2.67 -12.84
C PRO A 200 -3.58 1.67 -13.15
N SER A 201 -3.91 0.78 -12.20
CA SER A 201 -5.08 -0.11 -12.31
C SER A 201 -6.36 0.54 -11.81
N TYR A 202 -6.27 1.70 -11.14
CA TYR A 202 -7.44 2.44 -10.69
C TYR A 202 -8.42 2.72 -11.84
N GLY A 203 -9.67 2.42 -11.59
CA GLY A 203 -10.75 2.66 -12.53
C GLY A 203 -10.96 1.59 -13.61
N LYS A 204 -10.01 0.64 -13.79
CA LYS A 204 -10.14 -0.40 -14.84
C LYS A 204 -11.27 -1.39 -14.59
N ASP A 205 -11.69 -1.56 -13.35
CA ASP A 205 -12.82 -2.39 -12.93
C ASP A 205 -14.14 -1.61 -12.87
N THR A 206 -14.08 -0.27 -12.87
CA THR A 206 -15.25 0.62 -12.77
C THR A 206 -15.51 1.45 -14.03
N GLY A 207 -14.59 1.45 -15.00
CA GLY A 207 -14.71 2.20 -16.25
C GLY A 207 -14.29 3.66 -16.15
N THR A 208 -13.52 4.03 -15.12
CA THR A 208 -12.88 5.35 -14.93
C THR A 208 -11.36 5.25 -15.12
N GLY A 209 -10.59 6.29 -14.82
CA GLY A 209 -9.14 6.29 -14.98
C GLY A 209 -8.39 7.14 -13.97
N LEU A 210 -7.09 6.83 -13.80
CA LEU A 210 -6.22 7.56 -12.87
C LEU A 210 -6.11 9.05 -13.23
N ALA A 211 -5.96 9.40 -14.50
CA ALA A 211 -5.84 10.80 -14.93
C ALA A 211 -7.11 11.60 -14.57
N GLU A 212 -8.28 11.03 -14.80
CA GLU A 212 -9.56 11.63 -14.41
C GLU A 212 -9.66 11.87 -12.90
N LEU A 213 -9.30 10.87 -12.08
CA LEU A 213 -9.25 11.03 -10.64
C LEU A 213 -8.31 12.17 -10.22
N VAL A 214 -7.14 12.29 -10.84
CA VAL A 214 -6.15 13.35 -10.51
C VAL A 214 -6.70 14.73 -10.87
N GLU A 215 -7.37 14.86 -12.02
CA GLU A 215 -8.04 16.12 -12.44
C GLU A 215 -9.10 16.53 -11.40
N HIS A 216 -9.96 15.62 -10.98
CA HIS A 216 -11.00 15.89 -10.00
C HIS A 216 -10.42 16.14 -8.59
N ALA A 217 -9.40 15.40 -8.18
CA ALA A 217 -8.69 15.64 -6.93
C ALA A 217 -8.05 17.04 -6.88
N ALA A 218 -7.50 17.52 -8.01
CA ALA A 218 -6.93 18.85 -8.12
C ALA A 218 -7.96 19.98 -8.01
N ALA A 219 -9.22 19.70 -8.30
CA ALA A 219 -10.32 20.63 -8.14
C ALA A 219 -10.78 20.79 -6.67
N VAL A 220 -10.34 19.91 -5.76
CA VAL A 220 -10.68 20.03 -4.33
C VAL A 220 -9.98 21.24 -3.74
N ALA A 221 -10.80 22.15 -3.14
CA ALA A 221 -10.30 23.34 -2.48
C ALA A 221 -9.47 22.97 -1.24
N GLY A 222 -8.33 23.63 -1.05
CA GLY A 222 -7.40 23.39 0.07
C GLY A 222 -6.33 22.32 -0.23
N ILE A 223 -6.51 21.46 -1.23
CA ILE A 223 -5.45 20.61 -1.74
C ILE A 223 -4.61 21.41 -2.74
N GLU A 224 -3.32 21.55 -2.47
CA GLU A 224 -2.38 22.35 -3.27
C GLU A 224 -1.34 21.48 -3.99
N ARG A 225 -1.09 20.26 -3.50
CA ARG A 225 -0.15 19.31 -4.10
C ARG A 225 -0.70 17.89 -4.08
N ILE A 226 -0.58 17.23 -5.22
CA ILE A 226 -0.92 15.83 -5.40
C ILE A 226 0.33 15.08 -5.81
N ARG A 227 0.61 13.95 -5.15
CA ARG A 227 1.65 13.01 -5.55
C ARG A 227 1.04 11.67 -5.88
N LEU A 228 1.70 10.95 -6.77
CA LEU A 228 1.32 9.59 -7.13
C LEU A 228 2.22 8.56 -6.42
N GLY A 229 1.65 7.42 -6.11
CA GLY A 229 2.38 6.20 -5.78
C GLY A 229 3.13 5.65 -7.00
N SER A 230 3.62 4.41 -6.88
CA SER A 230 4.36 3.74 -7.96
C SER A 230 3.48 3.48 -9.18
N LEU A 231 4.07 3.67 -10.36
CA LEU A 231 3.44 3.48 -11.66
C LEU A 231 4.12 2.36 -12.43
N ASP A 232 3.32 1.56 -13.14
CA ASP A 232 3.82 0.59 -14.11
C ASP A 232 3.88 1.25 -15.50
N PRO A 233 5.02 1.22 -16.22
CA PRO A 233 5.22 1.98 -17.44
C PRO A 233 4.25 1.59 -18.56
N ASP A 234 3.94 0.29 -18.71
CA ASP A 234 3.05 -0.24 -19.74
C ASP A 234 1.56 0.09 -19.51
N MET A 235 1.21 0.70 -18.40
CA MET A 235 -0.15 1.07 -18.05
C MET A 235 -0.43 2.57 -18.22
N LEU A 236 0.58 3.38 -18.50
CA LEU A 236 0.45 4.81 -18.79
C LEU A 236 0.30 5.01 -20.30
N THR A 237 -0.84 5.51 -20.72
CA THR A 237 -1.09 5.89 -22.12
C THR A 237 -0.57 7.30 -22.39
N ASP A 238 -0.39 7.63 -23.66
CA ASP A 238 0.00 8.99 -24.07
C ASP A 238 -1.06 10.03 -23.64
N ASP A 239 -2.33 9.63 -23.64
CA ASP A 239 -3.42 10.48 -23.15
C ASP A 239 -3.33 10.70 -21.65
N ASP A 240 -3.03 9.66 -20.87
CA ASP A 240 -2.81 9.80 -19.40
C ASP A 240 -1.67 10.79 -19.13
N ILE A 241 -0.53 10.64 -19.82
CA ILE A 241 0.63 11.52 -19.64
C ILE A 241 0.26 12.97 -19.96
N ARG A 242 -0.43 13.20 -21.09
CA ARG A 242 -0.86 14.53 -21.51
C ARG A 242 -1.84 15.16 -20.50
N ARG A 243 -2.82 14.39 -20.03
CA ARG A 243 -3.82 14.86 -19.05
C ARG A 243 -3.16 15.18 -17.71
N LEU A 244 -2.30 14.29 -17.22
CA LEU A 244 -1.56 14.49 -15.97
C LEU A 244 -0.66 15.72 -16.04
N ALA A 245 0.02 15.97 -17.16
CA ALA A 245 0.87 17.15 -17.35
C ALA A 245 0.08 18.47 -17.37
N ALA A 246 -1.21 18.41 -17.71
CA ALA A 246 -2.10 19.57 -17.68
C ALA A 246 -2.61 19.93 -16.26
N VAL A 247 -2.30 19.12 -15.21
CA VAL A 247 -2.73 19.37 -13.83
C VAL A 247 -1.65 20.14 -13.05
N PRO A 248 -1.81 21.44 -12.77
CA PRO A 248 -0.76 22.26 -12.13
C PRO A 248 -0.41 21.84 -10.70
N LYS A 249 -1.35 21.19 -9.99
CA LYS A 249 -1.15 20.71 -8.61
C LYS A 249 -0.48 19.34 -8.54
N LEU A 250 -0.30 18.65 -9.66
CA LEU A 250 0.42 17.38 -9.70
C LEU A 250 1.92 17.63 -9.59
N CYS A 251 2.54 17.05 -8.58
CA CYS A 251 4.00 17.10 -8.44
C CYS A 251 4.68 16.29 -9.54
N PRO A 252 5.60 16.87 -10.32
CA PRO A 252 6.27 16.19 -11.42
C PRO A 252 7.36 15.22 -10.92
N GLN A 253 6.97 14.28 -10.06
CA GLN A 253 7.82 13.22 -9.53
C GLN A 253 7.12 11.88 -9.68
N PHE A 254 7.73 10.97 -10.41
CA PHE A 254 7.19 9.68 -10.75
C PHE A 254 8.12 8.56 -10.30
N HIS A 255 7.57 7.63 -9.54
CA HIS A 255 8.24 6.35 -9.29
C HIS A 255 7.77 5.36 -10.35
N LEU A 256 8.61 5.12 -11.37
CA LEU A 256 8.29 4.27 -12.51
C LEU A 256 8.98 2.92 -12.33
N SER A 257 8.21 1.84 -12.12
CA SER A 257 8.74 0.51 -11.78
C SER A 257 9.49 -0.13 -12.94
N LEU A 258 10.83 -0.12 -12.92
CA LEU A 258 11.69 -0.76 -13.94
C LEU A 258 11.87 -2.26 -13.67
N GLN A 259 12.28 -2.62 -12.48
CA GLN A 259 12.60 -3.95 -11.97
C GLN A 259 13.92 -4.56 -12.50
N SER A 260 14.28 -4.37 -13.78
CA SER A 260 15.56 -4.75 -14.37
C SER A 260 15.83 -3.94 -15.64
N GLY A 261 17.06 -3.58 -15.88
CA GLY A 261 17.51 -3.00 -17.16
C GLY A 261 17.86 -4.01 -18.25
N SER A 262 17.61 -5.32 -18.02
CA SER A 262 17.71 -6.37 -19.04
C SER A 262 16.31 -6.81 -19.47
N SER A 263 15.99 -6.65 -20.77
CA SER A 263 14.72 -7.13 -21.33
C SER A 263 14.56 -8.66 -21.24
N LYS A 264 15.65 -9.42 -21.18
CA LYS A 264 15.64 -10.87 -20.94
C LYS A 264 15.18 -11.16 -19.51
N THR A 265 15.73 -10.46 -18.52
CA THR A 265 15.36 -10.59 -17.11
C THR A 265 13.91 -10.12 -16.88
N LEU A 266 13.49 -9.00 -17.48
CA LEU A 266 12.09 -8.53 -17.43
C LEU A 266 11.11 -9.60 -17.93
N ARG A 267 11.44 -10.29 -19.02
CA ARG A 267 10.62 -11.40 -19.55
C ARG A 267 10.56 -12.57 -18.57
N ALA A 268 11.68 -12.94 -17.95
CA ALA A 268 11.73 -13.98 -16.91
C ALA A 268 10.92 -13.58 -15.66
N MET A 269 10.92 -12.29 -15.31
CA MET A 269 10.08 -11.69 -14.26
C MET A 269 8.59 -11.62 -14.62
N ARG A 270 8.21 -11.96 -15.85
CA ARG A 270 6.85 -11.81 -16.43
C ARG A 270 6.38 -10.35 -16.43
N ARG A 271 7.30 -9.42 -16.71
CA ARG A 271 6.93 -8.02 -16.97
C ARG A 271 6.49 -7.87 -18.42
N PRO A 272 5.38 -7.14 -18.70
CA PRO A 272 4.82 -7.03 -20.05
C PRO A 272 5.43 -5.87 -20.86
N TYR A 273 6.62 -5.42 -20.51
CA TYR A 273 7.35 -4.35 -21.22
C TYR A 273 8.84 -4.69 -21.35
N THR A 274 9.49 -4.02 -22.27
CA THR A 274 10.94 -4.07 -22.49
C THR A 274 11.62 -2.80 -21.95
N THR A 275 12.94 -2.80 -21.91
CA THR A 275 13.75 -1.63 -21.55
C THR A 275 13.50 -0.45 -22.48
N GLU A 276 13.35 -0.68 -23.79
CA GLU A 276 13.06 0.36 -24.78
C GLU A 276 11.69 0.99 -24.54
N GLN A 277 10.67 0.17 -24.20
CA GLN A 277 9.34 0.67 -23.88
C GLN A 277 9.34 1.50 -22.59
N TYR A 278 10.11 1.07 -21.58
CA TYR A 278 10.31 1.87 -20.37
C TYR A 278 10.96 3.23 -20.68
N ALA A 279 12.06 3.21 -21.44
CA ALA A 279 12.77 4.42 -21.83
C ALA A 279 11.87 5.39 -22.62
N ALA A 280 11.02 4.86 -23.52
CA ALA A 280 10.06 5.66 -24.28
C ALA A 280 9.04 6.36 -23.37
N VAL A 281 8.49 5.67 -22.34
CA VAL A 281 7.58 6.28 -21.37
C VAL A 281 8.30 7.34 -20.53
N ALA A 282 9.51 7.06 -20.07
CA ALA A 282 10.33 8.02 -19.33
C ALA A 282 10.62 9.28 -20.14
N ALA A 283 10.94 9.13 -21.44
CA ALA A 283 11.15 10.27 -22.35
C ALA A 283 9.87 11.10 -22.54
N LYS A 284 8.72 10.45 -22.72
CA LYS A 284 7.43 11.16 -22.84
C LYS A 284 7.06 11.94 -21.58
N LEU A 285 7.36 11.38 -20.39
CA LEU A 285 7.17 12.11 -19.13
C LEU A 285 8.10 13.33 -19.06
N ARG A 286 9.38 13.22 -19.45
CA ARG A 286 10.31 14.35 -19.51
C ARG A 286 9.84 15.42 -20.48
N GLU A 287 9.39 15.04 -21.66
CA GLU A 287 8.84 15.96 -22.66
C GLU A 287 7.60 16.70 -22.13
N ALA A 288 6.64 15.97 -21.54
CA ALA A 288 5.37 16.53 -21.10
C ALA A 288 5.48 17.47 -19.88
N PHE A 289 6.38 17.18 -18.94
CA PHE A 289 6.57 17.94 -17.69
C PHE A 289 7.77 18.90 -17.73
N GLY A 290 8.61 18.84 -18.78
CA GLY A 290 9.87 19.55 -18.89
C GLY A 290 11.03 18.79 -18.23
N GLU A 291 12.10 18.57 -18.97
CA GLU A 291 13.22 17.72 -18.56
C GLU A 291 13.86 18.17 -17.23
N GLU A 292 14.00 19.49 -17.03
CA GLU A 292 14.55 20.08 -15.81
C GLU A 292 13.61 20.00 -14.59
N ASN A 293 12.33 19.73 -14.81
CA ASN A 293 11.31 19.81 -13.76
C ASN A 293 10.88 18.43 -13.25
N VAL A 294 11.01 17.37 -14.08
CA VAL A 294 10.52 16.04 -13.73
C VAL A 294 11.59 15.20 -13.05
N SER A 295 11.20 14.53 -11.97
CA SER A 295 12.04 13.52 -11.29
C SER A 295 11.45 12.14 -11.52
N ILE A 296 12.27 11.22 -12.07
CA ILE A 296 11.90 9.82 -12.24
C ILE A 296 12.80 8.99 -11.32
N THR A 297 12.16 8.15 -10.49
CA THR A 297 12.84 7.21 -9.62
C THR A 297 12.38 5.78 -9.95
N THR A 298 13.22 4.79 -9.65
CA THR A 298 12.88 3.39 -9.91
C THR A 298 13.55 2.47 -8.89
N ASP A 299 13.06 1.22 -8.84
CA ASP A 299 13.71 0.11 -8.14
C ASP A 299 14.19 -0.93 -9.16
N VAL A 300 15.33 -1.55 -8.85
CA VAL A 300 15.93 -2.66 -9.63
C VAL A 300 16.17 -3.85 -8.70
N ILE A 301 15.77 -5.03 -9.13
CA ILE A 301 16.05 -6.30 -8.47
C ILE A 301 17.28 -6.91 -9.13
N VAL A 302 18.31 -7.17 -8.35
CA VAL A 302 19.52 -7.87 -8.80
C VAL A 302 19.57 -9.29 -8.26
N GLY A 303 20.23 -10.20 -8.97
CA GLY A 303 20.32 -11.60 -8.58
C GLY A 303 19.01 -12.37 -8.80
N PHE A 304 18.18 -11.95 -9.75
CA PHE A 304 16.98 -12.70 -10.10
C PHE A 304 17.36 -14.11 -10.65
N PRO A 305 16.63 -15.18 -10.30
CA PRO A 305 16.96 -16.52 -10.76
C PRO A 305 17.11 -16.60 -12.28
N GLY A 306 18.32 -16.99 -12.73
CA GLY A 306 18.68 -17.05 -14.14
C GLY A 306 19.26 -15.76 -14.73
N GLU A 307 19.41 -14.70 -13.95
CA GLU A 307 20.15 -13.49 -14.31
C GLU A 307 21.65 -13.84 -14.44
N THR A 308 22.26 -13.41 -15.53
CA THR A 308 23.68 -13.58 -15.77
C THR A 308 24.43 -12.29 -15.45
N GLU A 309 25.75 -12.35 -15.35
CA GLU A 309 26.60 -11.15 -15.19
C GLU A 309 26.34 -10.14 -16.32
N GLN A 310 26.21 -10.61 -17.57
CA GLN A 310 25.88 -9.73 -18.69
C GLN A 310 24.52 -9.04 -18.52
N ASP A 311 23.48 -9.76 -18.03
CA ASP A 311 22.18 -9.15 -17.75
C ASP A 311 22.27 -8.07 -16.65
N PHE A 312 23.15 -8.26 -15.66
CA PHE A 312 23.43 -7.27 -14.64
C PHE A 312 24.17 -6.07 -15.21
N GLU A 313 25.22 -6.26 -16.02
CA GLU A 313 25.95 -5.19 -16.71
C GLU A 313 25.03 -4.38 -17.63
N ASP A 314 24.15 -5.04 -18.38
CA ASP A 314 23.13 -4.40 -19.22
C ASP A 314 22.19 -3.54 -18.36
N SER A 315 21.78 -4.04 -17.19
CA SER A 315 20.95 -3.29 -16.25
C SER A 315 21.66 -2.06 -15.69
N MET A 316 22.94 -2.19 -15.35
CA MET A 316 23.76 -1.06 -14.87
C MET A 316 23.93 -0.01 -15.96
N ALA A 317 24.22 -0.42 -17.19
CA ALA A 317 24.36 0.49 -18.33
C ALA A 317 23.04 1.21 -18.67
N PHE A 318 21.90 0.55 -18.48
CA PHE A 318 20.58 1.12 -18.75
C PHE A 318 20.18 2.20 -17.74
N VAL A 319 20.57 2.08 -16.47
CA VAL A 319 20.19 3.03 -15.42
C VAL A 319 21.20 4.17 -15.23
N ALA A 320 22.40 4.05 -15.82
CA ALA A 320 23.44 5.08 -15.79
C ALA A 320 23.10 6.26 -16.71
#